data_f34c053fdd2ddb8608f812665c32f0e9
#
_entry.id   f34c053fdd2ddb8608f812665c32f0e9
#
_cell.length_a   1.000
_cell.length_b   1.000
_cell.length_c   1.000
_cell.angle_alpha   90.00
_cell.angle_beta   90.00
_cell.angle_gamma   90.00
#
_symmetry.space_group_name_H-M   'P 1'
#
loop_
_entity.id
_entity.type
_entity.pdbx_description
1 polymer ?
#
loop_
_entity_poly.entity_id
_entity_poly.type
_entity_poly.pdbx_seq_one_letter_code
_entity_poly.pdbx_strand_id
1 'polypeptide(L)'
;MEKLLDEIESYWSTRTEGYSEVNHKELAGTQKNAWLKVLTSQFPDKPKEEIRILDIGTGPGFFPVILAEAGYHVDAVDYTEGMLEKAKENAGDLCRNIRFLRMDAQKLDFEDNTFDVVISRNLTWNLEHPDVAYREWVRVLKVGGRLLNFDANWYGYLYEEEQRKAYENDRKNVENNSLDDHYLCTDIERMERIALQVPLSKINRPQWDVKTLREAGLLGIRTDTEIWKTVWSEEERLNYQSTPMFMVTGVKPDHFLNLPVAAGEKTEGFLELGDGEFVLPATIIRGKDPGKTVLVTAGLHAGEYVGIQTLIELSKRLKPEKVKGQLVLVKVLNRGDFEK
;
A
#
# COMPACT_ATOMS: atom_id res chain seq x y z
N MET A 1 26.79 11.64 15.90
CA MET A 1 26.02 11.79 14.65
C MET A 1 24.57 11.68 15.02
N GLU A 2 23.80 12.68 14.67
CA GLU A 2 22.34 12.65 14.77
C GLU A 2 21.86 11.47 13.90
N LYS A 3 20.87 10.70 14.37
CA LYS A 3 20.32 9.61 13.56
C LYS A 3 19.57 10.21 12.39
N LEU A 4 19.59 9.59 11.23
CA LEU A 4 18.89 10.09 10.03
C LEU A 4 17.41 10.35 10.30
N LEU A 5 16.77 9.50 11.08
CA LEU A 5 15.37 9.69 11.50
C LEU A 5 15.16 11.01 12.28
N ASP A 6 16.11 11.36 13.18
CA ASP A 6 16.04 12.62 13.98
C ASP A 6 16.22 13.84 13.07
N GLU A 7 17.08 13.74 12.04
CA GLU A 7 17.26 14.79 11.02
C GLU A 7 16.00 14.98 10.17
N ILE A 8 15.37 13.87 9.76
CA ILE A 8 14.10 13.87 9.03
C ILE A 8 12.99 14.51 9.86
N GLU A 9 12.81 14.09 11.13
CA GLU A 9 11.84 14.69 12.04
C GLU A 9 12.06 16.18 12.21
N SER A 10 13.31 16.58 12.46
CA SER A 10 13.68 17.98 12.63
C SER A 10 13.38 18.82 11.39
N TYR A 11 13.60 18.29 10.19
CA TYR A 11 13.20 18.96 8.95
C TYR A 11 11.68 19.13 8.86
N TRP A 12 10.91 18.04 9.03
CA TRP A 12 9.46 18.08 8.92
C TRP A 12 8.80 18.94 10.00
N SER A 13 9.42 19.04 11.20
CA SER A 13 8.98 19.97 12.25
C SER A 13 9.03 21.43 11.77
N THR A 14 9.98 21.81 10.94
CA THR A 14 10.04 23.16 10.35
C THR A 14 9.02 23.38 9.23
N ARG A 15 8.46 22.31 8.68
CA ARG A 15 7.51 22.36 7.57
C ARG A 15 6.04 22.31 7.98
N THR A 16 5.77 22.15 9.27
CA THR A 16 4.43 21.90 9.83
C THR A 16 3.39 22.93 9.39
N GLU A 17 3.68 24.21 9.53
CA GLU A 17 2.74 25.29 9.15
C GLU A 17 2.48 25.30 7.64
N GLY A 18 3.54 25.35 6.83
CA GLY A 18 3.38 25.43 5.37
C GLY A 18 2.69 24.20 4.79
N TYR A 19 2.96 23.02 5.36
CA TYR A 19 2.28 21.78 4.92
C TYR A 19 0.81 21.74 5.37
N SER A 20 0.48 22.32 6.53
CA SER A 20 -0.90 22.50 6.98
C SER A 20 -1.68 23.46 6.08
N GLU A 21 -1.07 24.55 5.61
CA GLU A 21 -1.70 25.47 4.64
C GLU A 21 -2.05 24.77 3.32
N VAL A 22 -1.15 23.92 2.80
CA VAL A 22 -1.44 23.10 1.61
C VAL A 22 -2.65 22.19 1.87
N ASN A 23 -2.68 21.49 3.01
CA ASN A 23 -3.81 20.64 3.38
C ASN A 23 -5.13 21.42 3.48
N HIS A 24 -5.12 22.63 4.02
CA HIS A 24 -6.33 23.45 4.05
C HIS A 24 -6.84 23.78 2.63
N LYS A 25 -5.94 24.11 1.69
CA LYS A 25 -6.31 24.32 0.29
C LYS A 25 -6.93 23.06 -0.33
N GLU A 26 -6.31 21.89 -0.11
CA GLU A 26 -6.83 20.60 -0.59
C GLU A 26 -8.21 20.27 0.01
N LEU A 27 -8.40 20.49 1.33
CA LEU A 27 -9.67 20.24 2.03
C LEU A 27 -10.80 21.16 1.54
N ALA A 28 -10.48 22.39 1.20
CA ALA A 28 -11.44 23.36 0.67
C ALA A 28 -11.74 23.16 -0.83
N GLY A 29 -10.88 22.45 -1.54
CA GLY A 29 -10.93 22.26 -2.99
C GLY A 29 -11.72 21.04 -3.45
N THR A 30 -11.75 20.86 -4.78
CA THR A 30 -12.35 19.68 -5.43
C THR A 30 -11.54 18.41 -5.20
N GLN A 31 -10.27 18.53 -4.85
CA GLN A 31 -9.34 17.42 -4.59
C GLN A 31 -9.84 16.50 -3.49
N LYS A 32 -10.45 17.06 -2.43
CA LYS A 32 -11.08 16.30 -1.35
C LYS A 32 -12.00 15.18 -1.86
N ASN A 33 -12.92 15.50 -2.77
CA ASN A 33 -13.86 14.54 -3.32
C ASN A 33 -13.18 13.53 -4.25
N ALA A 34 -12.19 13.98 -5.03
CA ALA A 34 -11.40 13.11 -5.90
C ALA A 34 -10.64 12.06 -5.08
N TRP A 35 -9.94 12.48 -4.04
CA TRP A 35 -9.23 11.60 -3.13
C TRP A 35 -10.16 10.62 -2.40
N LEU A 36 -11.27 11.11 -1.86
CA LEU A 36 -12.25 10.25 -1.18
C LEU A 36 -12.77 9.15 -2.10
N LYS A 37 -13.08 9.49 -3.35
CA LYS A 37 -13.52 8.53 -4.36
C LYS A 37 -12.45 7.50 -4.70
N VAL A 38 -11.20 7.93 -4.87
CA VAL A 38 -10.06 7.03 -5.13
C VAL A 38 -9.88 6.06 -3.97
N LEU A 39 -9.81 6.55 -2.75
CA LEU A 39 -9.60 5.73 -1.56
C LEU A 39 -10.72 4.70 -1.39
N THR A 40 -11.98 5.17 -1.36
CA THR A 40 -13.13 4.29 -1.07
C THR A 40 -13.40 3.27 -2.16
N SER A 41 -12.99 3.54 -3.41
CA SER A 41 -13.07 2.55 -4.50
C SER A 41 -12.18 1.33 -4.28
N GLN A 42 -11.18 1.44 -3.42
CA GLN A 42 -10.23 0.38 -3.10
C GLN A 42 -10.60 -0.36 -1.80
N PHE A 43 -11.54 0.14 -1.02
CA PHE A 43 -11.87 -0.45 0.28
C PHE A 43 -12.59 -1.79 0.12
N PRO A 44 -12.49 -2.68 1.12
CA PRO A 44 -13.25 -3.93 1.13
C PRO A 44 -14.75 -3.63 1.21
N ASP A 45 -15.55 -4.52 0.61
CA ASP A 45 -17.03 -4.43 0.64
C ASP A 45 -17.55 -4.86 2.02
N LYS A 46 -17.54 -3.91 2.95
CA LYS A 46 -17.98 -4.02 4.35
C LYS A 46 -18.72 -2.76 4.77
N PRO A 47 -19.58 -2.82 5.80
CA PRO A 47 -20.11 -1.62 6.45
C PRO A 47 -18.96 -0.69 6.90
N LYS A 48 -19.13 0.61 6.75
CA LYS A 48 -18.08 1.61 7.07
C LYS A 48 -17.60 1.50 8.51
N GLU A 49 -18.50 1.21 9.42
CA GLU A 49 -18.28 1.08 10.86
C GLU A 49 -17.40 -0.12 11.22
N GLU A 50 -17.31 -1.11 10.33
CA GLU A 50 -16.48 -2.30 10.49
C GLU A 50 -15.10 -2.17 9.85
N ILE A 51 -14.90 -1.13 9.01
CA ILE A 51 -13.62 -0.88 8.34
C ILE A 51 -12.69 -0.11 9.26
N ARG A 52 -11.62 -0.75 9.70
CA ARG A 52 -10.52 -0.11 10.44
C ARG A 52 -9.44 0.34 9.48
N ILE A 53 -9.14 1.65 9.51
CA ILE A 53 -8.19 2.28 8.59
C ILE A 53 -6.99 2.77 9.40
N LEU A 54 -5.78 2.54 8.87
CA LEU A 54 -4.54 3.13 9.36
C LEU A 54 -3.98 4.06 8.28
N ASP A 55 -3.78 5.33 8.61
CA ASP A 55 -3.07 6.31 7.79
C ASP A 55 -1.67 6.53 8.35
N ILE A 56 -0.62 6.21 7.57
CA ILE A 56 0.77 6.23 8.01
C ILE A 56 1.51 7.39 7.35
N GLY A 57 2.16 8.22 8.18
CA GLY A 57 2.73 9.49 7.76
C GLY A 57 1.63 10.49 7.45
N THR A 58 0.69 10.61 8.40
CA THR A 58 -0.54 11.39 8.20
C THR A 58 -0.29 12.87 7.98
N GLY A 59 0.89 13.38 8.37
CA GLY A 59 1.20 14.80 8.32
C GLY A 59 0.13 15.64 9.04
N PRO A 60 -0.33 16.76 8.44
CA PRO A 60 -1.38 17.61 9.03
C PRO A 60 -2.80 17.03 8.89
N GLY A 61 -2.96 15.76 8.51
CA GLY A 61 -4.22 15.01 8.67
C GLY A 61 -5.19 15.05 7.50
N PHE A 62 -4.75 15.26 6.26
CA PHE A 62 -5.66 15.34 5.11
C PHE A 62 -6.52 14.07 4.93
N PHE A 63 -5.92 12.89 4.87
CA PHE A 63 -6.67 11.65 4.69
C PHE A 63 -7.59 11.31 5.87
N PRO A 64 -7.15 11.34 7.12
CA PRO A 64 -8.06 11.05 8.22
C PRO A 64 -9.23 12.02 8.32
N VAL A 65 -9.05 13.31 7.99
CA VAL A 65 -10.15 14.29 7.98
C VAL A 65 -11.21 13.92 6.94
N ILE A 66 -10.83 13.71 5.68
CA ILE A 66 -11.81 13.38 4.62
C ILE A 66 -12.51 12.03 4.85
N LEU A 67 -11.80 11.06 5.43
CA LEU A 67 -12.37 9.76 5.77
C LEU A 67 -13.31 9.84 6.98
N ALA A 68 -12.96 10.60 8.02
CA ALA A 68 -13.80 10.82 9.19
C ALA A 68 -15.08 11.59 8.83
N GLU A 69 -15.01 12.60 7.95
CA GLU A 69 -16.20 13.28 7.40
C GLU A 69 -17.11 12.31 6.63
N ALA A 70 -16.53 11.33 5.94
CA ALA A 70 -17.28 10.29 5.24
C ALA A 70 -17.82 9.20 6.17
N GLY A 71 -17.55 9.28 7.48
CA GLY A 71 -18.09 8.38 8.51
C GLY A 71 -17.21 7.18 8.83
N TYR A 72 -15.94 7.18 8.44
CA TYR A 72 -14.98 6.13 8.81
C TYR A 72 -14.28 6.45 10.13
N HIS A 73 -13.76 5.41 10.79
CA HIS A 73 -12.83 5.53 11.92
C HIS A 73 -11.41 5.31 11.44
N VAL A 74 -10.50 6.22 11.81
CA VAL A 74 -9.11 6.22 11.33
C VAL A 74 -8.14 6.27 12.50
N ASP A 75 -7.18 5.37 12.52
CA ASP A 75 -5.95 5.51 13.28
C ASP A 75 -4.93 6.23 12.38
N ALA A 76 -4.39 7.36 12.83
CA ALA A 76 -3.50 8.20 12.06
C ALA A 76 -2.16 8.34 12.79
N VAL A 77 -1.07 7.94 12.15
CA VAL A 77 0.25 7.96 12.76
C VAL A 77 1.22 8.86 12.01
N ASP A 78 2.03 9.59 12.77
CA ASP A 78 3.17 10.36 12.27
C ASP A 78 4.30 10.33 13.32
N TYR A 79 5.54 10.49 12.87
CA TYR A 79 6.67 10.56 13.79
C TYR A 79 6.88 11.97 14.34
N THR A 80 6.45 13.00 13.60
CA THR A 80 6.60 14.42 13.91
C THR A 80 5.44 14.92 14.77
N GLU A 81 5.71 15.25 16.04
CA GLU A 81 4.68 15.71 16.97
C GLU A 81 3.94 16.94 16.46
N GLY A 82 4.67 17.95 15.92
CA GLY A 82 4.05 19.15 15.36
C GLY A 82 3.05 18.86 14.22
N MET A 83 3.30 17.82 13.41
CA MET A 83 2.35 17.38 12.39
C MET A 83 1.06 16.85 13.02
N LEU A 84 1.16 16.05 14.08
CA LEU A 84 0.00 15.51 14.80
C LEU A 84 -0.81 16.59 15.50
N GLU A 85 -0.15 17.62 16.04
CA GLU A 85 -0.83 18.78 16.62
C GLU A 85 -1.67 19.50 15.55
N LYS A 86 -1.08 19.78 14.38
CA LYS A 86 -1.81 20.37 13.25
C LYS A 86 -2.92 19.46 12.71
N ALA A 87 -2.69 18.15 12.67
CA ALA A 87 -3.73 17.21 12.28
C ALA A 87 -4.94 17.26 13.23
N LYS A 88 -4.72 17.37 14.53
CA LYS A 88 -5.79 17.54 15.52
C LYS A 88 -6.52 18.89 15.36
N GLU A 89 -5.77 19.98 15.12
CA GLU A 89 -6.36 21.29 14.84
C GLU A 89 -7.24 21.24 13.57
N ASN A 90 -6.72 20.67 12.48
CA ASN A 90 -7.43 20.55 11.22
C ASN A 90 -8.66 19.64 11.30
N ALA A 91 -8.61 18.59 12.12
CA ALA A 91 -9.73 17.68 12.33
C ALA A 91 -10.86 18.28 13.17
N GLY A 92 -10.56 19.19 14.11
CA GLY A 92 -11.57 19.80 14.98
C GLY A 92 -12.49 18.78 15.64
N ASP A 93 -13.80 18.91 15.45
CA ASP A 93 -14.81 17.99 16.00
C ASP A 93 -14.72 16.55 15.47
N LEU A 94 -14.03 16.33 14.34
CA LEU A 94 -13.81 15.00 13.76
C LEU A 94 -12.80 14.17 14.57
N CYS A 95 -12.06 14.76 15.49
CA CYS A 95 -11.15 14.04 16.40
C CYS A 95 -11.82 12.88 17.16
N ARG A 96 -13.14 12.92 17.33
CA ARG A 96 -13.89 11.78 17.93
C ARG A 96 -13.85 10.49 17.07
N ASN A 97 -13.59 10.63 15.77
CA ASN A 97 -13.51 9.51 14.81
C ASN A 97 -12.07 9.22 14.39
N ILE A 98 -11.09 9.98 14.88
CA ILE A 98 -9.69 9.84 14.51
C ILE A 98 -8.83 9.68 15.76
N ARG A 99 -7.98 8.67 15.78
CA ARG A 99 -6.99 8.49 16.85
C ARG A 99 -5.60 8.84 16.33
N PHE A 100 -5.05 9.96 16.80
CA PHE A 100 -3.71 10.42 16.43
C PHE A 100 -2.65 9.85 17.39
N LEU A 101 -1.62 9.22 16.83
CA LEU A 101 -0.58 8.54 17.59
C LEU A 101 0.80 8.86 17.03
N ARG A 102 1.77 9.14 17.89
CA ARG A 102 3.16 9.29 17.47
C ARG A 102 3.81 7.92 17.34
N MET A 103 4.23 7.55 16.11
CA MET A 103 4.88 6.27 15.82
C MET A 103 5.86 6.41 14.65
N ASP A 104 6.90 5.57 14.67
CA ASP A 104 7.76 5.34 13.53
C ASP A 104 7.04 4.40 12.54
N ALA A 105 6.93 4.82 11.28
CA ALA A 105 6.34 4.03 10.20
C ALA A 105 7.04 2.66 9.97
N GLN A 106 8.28 2.54 10.42
CA GLN A 106 9.10 1.33 10.34
C GLN A 106 8.93 0.39 11.54
N LYS A 107 8.21 0.86 12.58
CA LYS A 107 7.96 0.09 13.82
C LYS A 107 6.63 0.52 14.43
N LEU A 108 5.56 -0.16 14.05
CA LEU A 108 4.21 0.14 14.51
C LEU A 108 3.86 -0.62 15.79
N ASP A 109 3.34 0.10 16.77
CA ASP A 109 2.85 -0.49 18.04
C ASP A 109 1.38 -0.90 17.92
N PHE A 110 1.11 -1.79 16.95
CA PHE A 110 -0.18 -2.42 16.73
C PHE A 110 -0.01 -3.93 16.64
N GLU A 111 -1.05 -4.66 17.02
CA GLU A 111 -1.10 -6.11 16.85
C GLU A 111 -1.19 -6.50 15.36
N ASP A 112 -0.76 -7.72 15.06
CA ASP A 112 -0.92 -8.30 13.73
C ASP A 112 -2.40 -8.34 13.33
N ASN A 113 -2.68 -8.20 12.03
CA ASN A 113 -4.03 -8.33 11.48
C ASN A 113 -5.06 -7.39 12.13
N THR A 114 -4.70 -6.14 12.34
CA THR A 114 -5.54 -5.14 13.02
C THR A 114 -6.41 -4.33 12.05
N PHE A 115 -5.88 -3.96 10.86
CA PHE A 115 -6.51 -3.01 9.95
C PHE A 115 -7.04 -3.66 8.68
N ASP A 116 -8.19 -3.20 8.23
CA ASP A 116 -8.78 -3.59 6.95
C ASP A 116 -8.13 -2.84 5.79
N VAL A 117 -7.66 -1.61 6.05
CA VAL A 117 -7.00 -0.74 5.07
C VAL A 117 -5.80 -0.06 5.72
N VAL A 118 -4.66 -0.07 5.03
CA VAL A 118 -3.47 0.70 5.37
C VAL A 118 -3.20 1.65 4.21
N ILE A 119 -3.06 2.93 4.52
CA ILE A 119 -2.86 4.00 3.53
C ILE A 119 -1.59 4.76 3.86
N SER A 120 -0.88 5.23 2.85
CA SER A 120 0.21 6.20 3.00
C SER A 120 0.31 7.09 1.79
N ARG A 121 0.67 8.38 1.99
CA ARG A 121 0.91 9.35 0.92
C ARG A 121 2.18 10.13 1.17
N ASN A 122 3.06 10.17 0.15
CA ASN A 122 4.31 10.95 0.16
C ASN A 122 5.25 10.64 1.33
N LEU A 123 5.28 9.39 1.81
CA LEU A 123 6.09 9.00 2.96
C LEU A 123 7.23 8.06 2.60
N THR A 124 6.94 7.03 1.80
CA THR A 124 7.84 5.88 1.62
C THR A 124 9.21 6.29 1.09
N TRP A 125 9.26 7.29 0.21
CA TRP A 125 10.49 7.84 -0.39
C TRP A 125 11.48 8.37 0.66
N ASN A 126 10.97 8.85 1.80
CA ASN A 126 11.72 9.53 2.86
C ASN A 126 12.12 8.62 4.03
N LEU A 127 11.90 7.32 3.92
CA LEU A 127 12.23 6.35 4.96
C LEU A 127 13.67 5.84 4.85
N GLU A 128 14.30 5.65 6.01
CA GLU A 128 15.63 5.04 6.10
C GLU A 128 15.61 3.56 5.69
N HIS A 129 14.56 2.82 6.12
CA HIS A 129 14.36 1.40 5.84
C HIS A 129 12.95 1.12 5.28
N PRO A 130 12.66 1.54 4.04
CA PRO A 130 11.32 1.43 3.48
C PRO A 130 10.84 -0.02 3.27
N ASP A 131 11.75 -0.98 3.12
CA ASP A 131 11.45 -2.41 3.08
C ASP A 131 10.99 -2.94 4.44
N VAL A 132 11.56 -2.45 5.54
CA VAL A 132 11.09 -2.75 6.91
C VAL A 132 9.69 -2.17 7.12
N ALA A 133 9.48 -0.92 6.70
CA ALA A 133 8.17 -0.28 6.78
C ALA A 133 7.09 -1.10 6.06
N TYR A 134 7.33 -1.53 4.84
CA TYR A 134 6.37 -2.35 4.09
C TYR A 134 6.05 -3.69 4.78
N ARG A 135 7.04 -4.35 5.40
CA ARG A 135 6.78 -5.56 6.20
C ARG A 135 5.90 -5.27 7.41
N GLU A 136 6.14 -4.15 8.11
CA GLU A 136 5.30 -3.72 9.25
C GLU A 136 3.88 -3.39 8.81
N TRP A 137 3.71 -2.68 7.69
CA TRP A 137 2.39 -2.33 7.17
C TRP A 137 1.60 -3.58 6.76
N VAL A 138 2.27 -4.56 6.16
CA VAL A 138 1.66 -5.86 5.83
C VAL A 138 1.37 -6.68 7.09
N ARG A 139 2.22 -6.61 8.12
CA ARG A 139 1.99 -7.30 9.40
C ARG A 139 0.67 -6.86 10.04
N VAL A 140 0.46 -5.55 10.16
CA VAL A 140 -0.73 -4.99 10.81
C VAL A 140 -1.99 -5.06 9.95
N LEU A 141 -1.86 -5.31 8.66
CA LEU A 141 -2.98 -5.48 7.74
C LEU A 141 -3.66 -6.83 7.98
N LYS A 142 -5.00 -6.85 8.02
CA LYS A 142 -5.79 -8.10 8.12
C LYS A 142 -5.69 -8.93 6.85
N VAL A 143 -5.93 -10.21 6.97
CA VAL A 143 -6.17 -11.08 5.82
C VAL A 143 -7.36 -10.56 5.01
N GLY A 144 -7.19 -10.40 3.70
CA GLY A 144 -8.15 -9.75 2.80
C GLY A 144 -8.11 -8.22 2.85
N GLY A 145 -7.32 -7.64 3.75
CA GLY A 145 -7.12 -6.20 3.85
C GLY A 145 -6.27 -5.65 2.70
N ARG A 146 -6.35 -4.34 2.48
CA ARG A 146 -5.71 -3.64 1.36
C ARG A 146 -4.70 -2.60 1.82
N LEU A 147 -3.56 -2.59 1.15
CA LEU A 147 -2.56 -1.55 1.27
C LEU A 147 -2.66 -0.62 0.05
N LEU A 148 -2.64 0.69 0.30
CA LEU A 148 -2.60 1.73 -0.72
C LEU A 148 -1.44 2.68 -0.40
N ASN A 149 -0.47 2.77 -1.28
CA ASN A 149 0.63 3.72 -1.16
C ASN A 149 0.62 4.67 -2.37
N PHE A 150 0.63 5.97 -2.09
CA PHE A 150 0.69 7.05 -3.07
C PHE A 150 2.02 7.78 -2.90
N ASP A 151 2.88 7.76 -3.93
CA ASP A 151 4.20 8.36 -3.84
C ASP A 151 4.73 8.76 -5.22
N ALA A 152 5.92 9.36 -5.27
CA ALA A 152 6.59 9.73 -6.50
C ALA A 152 8.12 9.57 -6.40
N ASN A 153 8.82 9.72 -7.52
CA ASN A 153 10.29 9.73 -7.54
C ASN A 153 10.81 11.17 -7.29
N TRP A 154 10.53 11.70 -6.08
CA TRP A 154 10.68 13.11 -5.75
C TRP A 154 12.07 13.69 -5.99
N TYR A 155 13.14 12.94 -5.71
CA TYR A 155 14.52 13.40 -5.76
C TYR A 155 15.39 12.62 -6.74
N GLY A 156 14.80 11.93 -7.71
CA GLY A 156 15.53 11.23 -8.77
C GLY A 156 16.43 12.17 -9.60
N TYR A 157 16.05 13.45 -9.69
CA TYR A 157 16.83 14.47 -10.37
C TYR A 157 18.23 14.70 -9.78
N LEU A 158 18.47 14.28 -8.54
CA LEU A 158 19.81 14.32 -7.93
C LEU A 158 20.76 13.28 -8.52
N TYR A 159 20.25 12.26 -9.21
CA TYR A 159 21.02 11.12 -9.70
C TYR A 159 21.03 10.99 -11.22
N GLU A 160 19.98 11.44 -11.90
CA GLU A 160 19.81 11.27 -13.35
C GLU A 160 19.68 12.61 -14.07
N GLU A 161 20.51 12.82 -15.10
CA GLU A 161 20.57 14.09 -15.84
C GLU A 161 19.28 14.42 -16.59
N GLU A 162 18.59 13.41 -17.14
CA GLU A 162 17.31 13.61 -17.82
C GLU A 162 16.22 14.07 -16.85
N GLN A 163 16.16 13.48 -15.67
CA GLN A 163 15.24 13.90 -14.62
C GLN A 163 15.59 15.31 -14.11
N ARG A 164 16.86 15.66 -14.01
CA ARG A 164 17.29 17.01 -13.66
C ARG A 164 16.81 18.04 -14.67
N LYS A 165 16.98 17.78 -15.95
CA LYS A 165 16.48 18.67 -17.01
C LYS A 165 14.98 18.83 -16.97
N ALA A 166 14.25 17.74 -16.70
CA ALA A 166 12.80 17.77 -16.55
C ALA A 166 12.38 18.61 -15.32
N TYR A 167 13.05 18.41 -14.18
CA TYR A 167 12.83 19.21 -12.97
C TYR A 167 13.10 20.71 -13.20
N GLU A 168 14.22 21.07 -13.85
CA GLU A 168 14.53 22.46 -14.19
C GLU A 168 13.49 23.09 -15.13
N ASN A 169 12.92 22.27 -16.02
CA ASN A 169 11.83 22.72 -16.89
C ASN A 169 10.54 22.98 -16.11
N ASP A 170 10.21 22.16 -15.12
CA ASP A 170 9.08 22.41 -14.22
C ASP A 170 9.23 23.74 -13.48
N ARG A 171 10.43 24.03 -12.94
CA ARG A 171 10.70 25.33 -12.27
C ARG A 171 10.48 26.51 -13.21
N LYS A 172 10.95 26.42 -14.46
CA LYS A 172 10.69 27.45 -15.49
C LYS A 172 9.20 27.58 -15.81
N ASN A 173 8.47 26.47 -15.89
CA ASN A 173 7.03 26.50 -16.15
C ASN A 173 6.26 27.17 -15.00
N VAL A 174 6.63 26.89 -13.75
CA VAL A 174 6.05 27.53 -12.56
C VAL A 174 6.29 29.02 -12.56
N GLU A 175 7.53 29.45 -12.83
CA GLU A 175 7.90 30.87 -12.94
C GLU A 175 7.12 31.59 -14.08
N ASN A 176 7.08 30.98 -15.27
CA ASN A 176 6.37 31.54 -16.43
C ASN A 176 4.85 31.71 -16.21
N ASN A 177 4.26 30.87 -15.36
CA ASN A 177 2.84 30.94 -15.01
C ASN A 177 2.59 31.75 -13.73
N SER A 178 3.61 32.35 -13.11
CA SER A 178 3.50 33.12 -11.86
C SER A 178 2.84 32.35 -10.73
N LEU A 179 3.14 31.06 -10.60
CA LEU A 179 2.64 30.18 -9.56
C LEU A 179 3.61 30.09 -8.40
N ASP A 180 3.11 29.67 -7.23
CA ASP A 180 3.96 29.37 -6.08
C ASP A 180 4.86 28.16 -6.42
N ASP A 181 6.17 28.31 -6.22
CA ASP A 181 7.12 27.21 -6.39
C ASP A 181 7.21 26.39 -5.12
N HIS A 182 6.66 25.19 -5.17
CA HIS A 182 6.56 24.32 -4.01
C HIS A 182 7.91 23.76 -3.50
N TYR A 183 8.97 23.83 -4.31
CA TYR A 183 10.33 23.46 -3.89
C TYR A 183 11.08 24.67 -3.31
N LEU A 184 11.07 25.80 -4.00
CA LEU A 184 11.86 26.98 -3.60
C LEU A 184 11.32 27.68 -2.35
N CYS A 185 10.07 27.45 -1.98
CA CYS A 185 9.50 27.96 -0.71
C CYS A 185 9.97 27.17 0.51
N THR A 186 10.91 26.21 0.34
CA THR A 186 11.39 25.31 1.39
C THR A 186 12.91 25.43 1.58
N ASP A 187 13.46 24.82 2.65
CA ASP A 187 14.90 24.56 2.77
C ASP A 187 15.28 23.38 1.88
N ILE A 188 15.33 23.64 0.56
CA ILE A 188 15.59 22.62 -0.44
C ILE A 188 16.95 21.97 -0.26
N GLU A 189 17.99 22.75 0.10
CA GLU A 189 19.34 22.22 0.29
C GLU A 189 19.40 21.21 1.44
N ARG A 190 18.67 21.48 2.52
CA ARG A 190 18.57 20.53 3.64
C ARG A 190 17.84 19.28 3.24
N MET A 191 16.74 19.41 2.49
CA MET A 191 15.97 18.26 2.03
C MET A 191 16.75 17.43 1.02
N GLU A 192 17.50 18.04 0.13
CA GLU A 192 18.38 17.31 -0.81
C GLU A 192 19.47 16.53 -0.07
N ARG A 193 20.06 17.09 1.00
CA ARG A 193 21.03 16.35 1.84
C ARG A 193 20.38 15.13 2.50
N ILE A 194 19.12 15.22 2.97
CA ILE A 194 18.37 14.07 3.47
C ILE A 194 18.10 13.09 2.34
N ALA A 195 17.62 13.56 1.18
CA ALA A 195 17.31 12.75 0.03
C ALA A 195 18.52 11.94 -0.50
N LEU A 196 19.72 12.47 -0.36
CA LEU A 196 20.96 11.75 -0.72
C LEU A 196 21.28 10.57 0.24
N GLN A 197 20.69 10.54 1.45
CA GLN A 197 20.92 9.50 2.46
C GLN A 197 19.85 8.40 2.42
N VAL A 198 18.63 8.71 1.95
CA VAL A 198 17.53 7.74 1.87
C VAL A 198 17.61 6.89 0.59
N PRO A 199 17.30 5.58 0.67
CA PRO A 199 17.57 4.65 -0.43
C PRO A 199 16.72 4.90 -1.67
N LEU A 200 15.47 5.35 -1.51
CA LEU A 200 14.52 5.41 -2.61
C LEU A 200 14.68 6.63 -3.53
N SER A 201 15.47 7.63 -3.14
CA SER A 201 15.76 8.76 -4.02
C SER A 201 16.50 8.37 -5.31
N LYS A 202 17.28 7.28 -5.27
CA LYS A 202 18.07 6.76 -6.41
C LYS A 202 17.46 5.51 -7.08
N ILE A 203 16.32 5.05 -6.58
CA ILE A 203 15.69 3.81 -7.04
C ILE A 203 14.46 4.17 -7.87
N ASN A 204 14.36 3.57 -9.07
CA ASN A 204 13.19 3.78 -9.92
C ASN A 204 11.97 3.08 -9.33
N ARG A 205 10.91 3.83 -9.11
CA ARG A 205 9.62 3.43 -8.59
C ARG A 205 8.54 3.63 -9.66
N PRO A 206 7.43 2.87 -9.63
CA PRO A 206 6.96 1.95 -8.60
C PRO A 206 7.45 0.51 -8.71
N GLN A 207 8.40 0.17 -9.58
CA GLN A 207 8.86 -1.22 -9.79
C GLN A 207 9.46 -1.82 -8.52
N TRP A 208 10.23 -1.03 -7.77
CA TRP A 208 10.77 -1.43 -6.48
C TRP A 208 9.64 -1.74 -5.48
N ASP A 209 8.62 -0.89 -5.43
CA ASP A 209 7.46 -1.06 -4.53
C ASP A 209 6.73 -2.38 -4.82
N VAL A 210 6.45 -2.67 -6.09
CA VAL A 210 5.80 -3.92 -6.52
C VAL A 210 6.60 -5.15 -6.08
N LYS A 211 7.92 -5.10 -6.27
CA LYS A 211 8.81 -6.20 -5.86
C LYS A 211 8.79 -6.38 -4.34
N THR A 212 9.00 -5.31 -3.60
CA THR A 212 9.14 -5.34 -2.14
C THR A 212 7.83 -5.72 -1.45
N LEU A 213 6.69 -5.23 -1.93
CA LEU A 213 5.36 -5.61 -1.41
C LEU A 213 5.04 -7.08 -1.70
N ARG A 214 5.48 -7.62 -2.84
CA ARG A 214 5.36 -9.06 -3.14
C ARG A 214 6.21 -9.89 -2.19
N GLU A 215 7.45 -9.47 -1.94
CA GLU A 215 8.36 -10.11 -0.98
C GLU A 215 7.85 -10.00 0.47
N ALA A 216 7.10 -8.94 0.79
CA ALA A 216 6.39 -8.80 2.06
C ALA A 216 5.11 -9.64 2.15
N GLY A 217 4.71 -10.33 1.08
CA GLY A 217 3.61 -11.29 1.07
C GLY A 217 2.28 -10.77 0.51
N LEU A 218 2.22 -9.59 -0.10
CA LEU A 218 1.01 -9.13 -0.78
C LEU A 218 0.83 -9.79 -2.14
N LEU A 219 -0.42 -10.00 -2.52
CA LEU A 219 -0.85 -10.47 -3.84
C LEU A 219 -1.76 -9.45 -4.54
N GLY A 220 -2.08 -9.70 -5.81
CA GLY A 220 -2.95 -8.83 -6.60
C GLY A 220 -2.41 -7.40 -6.71
N ILE A 221 -1.08 -7.23 -6.67
CA ILE A 221 -0.44 -5.92 -6.69
C ILE A 221 -0.73 -5.23 -8.02
N ARG A 222 -1.24 -4.00 -7.94
CA ARG A 222 -1.54 -3.14 -9.09
C ARG A 222 -0.88 -1.79 -8.91
N THR A 223 -0.54 -1.16 -10.03
CA THR A 223 0.00 0.20 -10.08
C THR A 223 -0.86 1.07 -10.97
N ASP A 224 -1.04 2.32 -10.56
CA ASP A 224 -1.58 3.38 -11.40
C ASP A 224 -0.57 4.52 -11.43
N THR A 225 0.10 4.71 -12.56
CA THR A 225 1.10 5.75 -12.77
C THR A 225 0.50 7.06 -13.27
N GLU A 226 -0.82 7.11 -13.43
CA GLU A 226 -1.56 8.28 -13.88
C GLU A 226 -2.54 8.83 -12.84
N ILE A 227 -2.51 8.29 -11.59
CA ILE A 227 -3.41 8.71 -10.53
C ILE A 227 -3.37 10.22 -10.26
N TRP A 228 -2.23 10.85 -10.46
CA TRP A 228 -2.04 12.29 -10.34
C TRP A 228 -2.99 13.11 -11.24
N LYS A 229 -3.37 12.59 -12.39
CA LYS A 229 -4.34 13.24 -13.29
C LYS A 229 -5.73 13.36 -12.65
N THR A 230 -6.04 12.50 -11.69
CA THR A 230 -7.32 12.50 -10.98
C THR A 230 -7.28 13.34 -9.72
N VAL A 231 -6.16 13.33 -8.99
CA VAL A 231 -6.10 13.87 -7.61
C VAL A 231 -5.37 15.20 -7.48
N TRP A 232 -4.52 15.57 -8.43
CA TRP A 232 -3.76 16.82 -8.39
C TRP A 232 -4.55 18.00 -8.97
N SER A 233 -4.34 19.18 -8.37
CA SER A 233 -4.74 20.49 -8.92
C SER A 233 -3.91 20.82 -10.17
N GLU A 234 -4.30 21.85 -10.91
CA GLU A 234 -3.51 22.34 -12.04
C GLU A 234 -2.16 22.89 -11.60
N GLU A 235 -2.10 23.54 -10.43
CA GLU A 235 -0.86 24.06 -9.84
C GLU A 235 0.11 22.92 -9.51
N GLU A 236 -0.35 21.84 -8.86
CA GLU A 236 0.48 20.67 -8.57
C GLU A 236 0.97 19.98 -9.85
N ARG A 237 0.13 19.87 -10.87
CA ARG A 237 0.54 19.30 -12.17
C ARG A 237 1.67 20.09 -12.83
N LEU A 238 1.70 21.43 -12.69
CA LEU A 238 2.77 22.25 -13.21
C LEU A 238 4.03 22.18 -12.33
N ASN A 239 3.86 22.10 -11.01
CA ASN A 239 4.97 21.97 -10.06
C ASN A 239 5.70 20.62 -10.16
N TYR A 240 4.99 19.53 -10.48
CA TYR A 240 5.49 18.16 -10.31
C TYR A 240 5.38 17.31 -11.59
N GLN A 241 5.39 17.93 -12.76
CA GLN A 241 5.27 17.23 -14.05
C GLN A 241 6.38 16.19 -14.24
N SER A 242 7.59 16.49 -13.78
CA SER A 242 8.75 15.59 -13.86
C SER A 242 8.71 14.45 -12.83
N THR A 243 7.88 14.55 -11.81
CA THR A 243 7.76 13.57 -10.72
C THR A 243 6.32 13.15 -10.50
N PRO A 244 5.65 12.55 -11.52
CA PRO A 244 4.24 12.21 -11.45
C PRO A 244 3.98 11.18 -10.34
N MET A 245 2.95 11.45 -9.53
CA MET A 245 2.53 10.54 -8.48
C MET A 245 2.00 9.23 -9.08
N PHE A 246 2.38 8.13 -8.45
CA PHE A 246 1.80 6.80 -8.70
C PHE A 246 1.06 6.28 -7.47
N MET A 247 0.15 5.36 -7.68
CA MET A 247 -0.45 4.52 -6.65
C MET A 247 0.05 3.09 -6.81
N VAL A 248 0.40 2.45 -5.70
CA VAL A 248 0.57 0.99 -5.63
C VAL A 248 -0.41 0.44 -4.62
N THR A 249 -1.14 -0.60 -4.99
CA THR A 249 -2.08 -1.29 -4.10
C THR A 249 -1.87 -2.78 -4.14
N GLY A 250 -2.15 -3.45 -3.03
CA GLY A 250 -2.08 -4.90 -2.92
C GLY A 250 -2.99 -5.42 -1.80
N VAL A 251 -3.22 -6.72 -1.79
CA VAL A 251 -4.10 -7.40 -0.83
C VAL A 251 -3.29 -8.40 -0.03
N LYS A 252 -3.45 -8.41 1.30
CA LYS A 252 -2.89 -9.47 2.15
C LYS A 252 -3.67 -10.75 1.92
N PRO A 253 -3.04 -11.78 1.35
CA PRO A 253 -3.72 -13.03 1.06
C PRO A 253 -4.04 -13.78 2.34
N ASP A 254 -5.02 -14.68 2.24
CA ASP A 254 -5.09 -15.81 3.14
C ASP A 254 -4.07 -16.85 2.70
N HIS A 255 -3.50 -17.52 3.65
CA HIS A 255 -2.63 -18.64 3.35
C HIS A 255 -3.38 -19.92 3.68
N PHE A 256 -3.46 -20.83 2.72
CA PHE A 256 -3.79 -22.20 3.02
C PHE A 256 -2.47 -22.96 3.09
N LEU A 257 -2.03 -23.21 4.31
CA LEU A 257 -0.68 -23.71 4.60
C LEU A 257 0.38 -22.77 4.01
N ASN A 258 1.24 -23.25 3.12
CA ASN A 258 2.30 -22.49 2.45
C ASN A 258 1.89 -21.84 1.13
N LEU A 259 0.65 -22.05 0.63
CA LEU A 259 0.17 -21.46 -0.62
C LEU A 259 -0.70 -20.22 -0.38
N PRO A 260 -0.20 -19.02 -0.70
CA PRO A 260 -0.98 -17.79 -0.56
C PRO A 260 -2.03 -17.67 -1.66
N VAL A 261 -3.24 -17.21 -1.31
CA VAL A 261 -4.33 -16.94 -2.24
C VAL A 261 -5.17 -15.74 -1.79
N ALA A 262 -5.30 -14.72 -2.62
CA ALA A 262 -6.17 -13.59 -2.33
C ALA A 262 -7.63 -13.89 -2.67
N ALA A 263 -8.57 -13.16 -2.04
CA ALA A 263 -9.98 -13.26 -2.37
C ALA A 263 -10.23 -12.89 -3.84
N GLY A 264 -10.96 -13.74 -4.56
CA GLY A 264 -11.19 -13.61 -6.00
C GLY A 264 -10.04 -14.12 -6.87
N GLU A 265 -9.10 -14.88 -6.31
CA GLU A 265 -7.94 -15.40 -7.04
C GLU A 265 -7.85 -16.93 -7.03
N LYS A 266 -7.00 -17.44 -7.90
CA LYS A 266 -6.64 -18.84 -8.01
C LYS A 266 -5.12 -18.97 -8.02
N THR A 267 -4.61 -19.89 -7.18
CA THR A 267 -3.17 -20.20 -7.09
C THR A 267 -2.95 -21.69 -7.35
N GLU A 268 -1.89 -22.02 -8.07
CA GLU A 268 -1.41 -23.39 -8.27
C GLU A 268 0.01 -23.52 -7.73
N GLY A 269 0.30 -24.63 -7.07
CA GLY A 269 1.61 -24.88 -6.49
C GLY A 269 1.66 -26.20 -5.73
N PHE A 270 2.53 -26.26 -4.76
CA PHE A 270 2.72 -27.43 -3.91
C PHE A 270 2.40 -27.06 -2.46
N LEU A 271 1.48 -27.83 -1.86
CA LEU A 271 1.23 -27.77 -0.41
C LEU A 271 2.32 -28.58 0.29
N GLU A 272 2.98 -27.95 1.24
CA GLU A 272 3.99 -28.57 2.10
C GLU A 272 3.36 -28.89 3.46
N LEU A 273 3.49 -30.14 3.89
CA LEU A 273 2.98 -30.64 5.17
C LEU A 273 4.12 -31.34 5.93
N GLY A 274 4.05 -31.34 7.25
CA GLY A 274 5.03 -32.03 8.10
C GLY A 274 6.47 -31.52 7.88
N ASP A 275 6.67 -30.19 7.98
CA ASP A 275 7.96 -29.54 7.78
C ASP A 275 8.64 -29.86 6.43
N GLY A 276 7.81 -30.04 5.38
CA GLY A 276 8.26 -30.37 4.04
C GLY A 276 8.40 -31.86 3.74
N GLU A 277 8.02 -32.73 4.66
CA GLU A 277 8.03 -34.19 4.46
C GLU A 277 7.06 -34.60 3.33
N PHE A 278 5.90 -33.93 3.24
CA PHE A 278 4.91 -34.17 2.21
C PHE A 278 4.74 -32.94 1.32
N VAL A 279 4.90 -33.12 0.02
CA VAL A 279 4.78 -32.07 -1.00
C VAL A 279 3.70 -32.47 -2.00
N LEU A 280 2.52 -31.85 -1.93
CA LEU A 280 1.33 -32.25 -2.66
C LEU A 280 0.94 -31.21 -3.72
N PRO A 281 0.78 -31.60 -5.01
CA PRO A 281 0.35 -30.66 -6.05
C PRO A 281 -1.10 -30.24 -5.83
N ALA A 282 -1.32 -28.95 -5.68
CA ALA A 282 -2.62 -28.39 -5.35
C ALA A 282 -2.99 -27.17 -6.19
N THR A 283 -4.29 -26.96 -6.30
CA THR A 283 -4.87 -25.70 -6.78
C THR A 283 -5.82 -25.17 -5.71
N ILE A 284 -5.65 -23.91 -5.32
CA ILE A 284 -6.56 -23.23 -4.41
C ILE A 284 -7.33 -22.17 -5.22
N ILE A 285 -8.65 -22.20 -5.11
CA ILE A 285 -9.55 -21.23 -5.76
C ILE A 285 -10.35 -20.55 -4.66
N ARG A 286 -10.16 -19.25 -4.47
CA ARG A 286 -10.84 -18.46 -3.46
C ARG A 286 -11.83 -17.50 -4.11
N GLY A 287 -13.09 -17.60 -3.74
CA GLY A 287 -14.13 -16.65 -4.14
C GLY A 287 -13.94 -15.29 -3.46
N LYS A 288 -14.65 -14.27 -3.96
CA LYS A 288 -14.68 -12.94 -3.33
C LYS A 288 -15.48 -12.96 -2.04
N ASP A 289 -16.59 -13.71 -2.02
CA ASP A 289 -17.48 -13.79 -0.87
C ASP A 289 -16.98 -14.79 0.15
N PRO A 290 -17.10 -14.53 1.45
CA PRO A 290 -16.76 -15.47 2.49
C PRO A 290 -17.68 -16.70 2.43
N GLY A 291 -17.15 -17.85 2.80
CA GLY A 291 -17.87 -19.13 2.77
C GLY A 291 -17.03 -20.27 3.34
N LYS A 292 -17.48 -21.50 3.11
CA LYS A 292 -16.79 -22.69 3.59
C LYS A 292 -15.52 -22.97 2.77
N THR A 293 -14.53 -23.60 3.41
CA THR A 293 -13.41 -24.25 2.71
C THR A 293 -13.80 -25.69 2.41
N VAL A 294 -13.70 -26.09 1.13
CA VAL A 294 -13.95 -27.45 0.67
C VAL A 294 -12.65 -28.03 0.14
N LEU A 295 -12.22 -29.15 0.71
CA LEU A 295 -11.06 -29.91 0.24
C LEU A 295 -11.55 -31.08 -0.66
N VAL A 296 -10.95 -31.18 -1.85
CA VAL A 296 -11.17 -32.31 -2.76
C VAL A 296 -9.82 -32.93 -3.09
N THR A 297 -9.70 -34.23 -2.86
CA THR A 297 -8.46 -34.97 -3.08
C THR A 297 -8.66 -36.06 -4.12
N ALA A 298 -7.59 -36.40 -4.85
CA ALA A 298 -7.50 -37.52 -5.80
C ALA A 298 -6.11 -38.15 -5.73
N GLY A 299 -5.94 -39.28 -6.40
CA GLY A 299 -4.65 -39.98 -6.50
C GLY A 299 -4.19 -40.54 -5.14
N LEU A 300 -5.05 -41.26 -4.45
CA LEU A 300 -4.71 -41.98 -3.23
C LEU A 300 -3.94 -43.28 -3.52
N HIS A 301 -4.32 -44.00 -4.57
CA HIS A 301 -3.67 -45.24 -5.02
C HIS A 301 -3.13 -45.10 -6.44
N ALA A 302 -2.03 -45.78 -6.73
CA ALA A 302 -1.46 -45.87 -8.07
C ALA A 302 -2.50 -46.44 -9.07
N GLY A 303 -2.64 -45.80 -10.23
CA GLY A 303 -3.63 -46.19 -11.26
C GLY A 303 -4.96 -45.46 -11.20
N GLU A 304 -5.25 -44.65 -10.19
CA GLU A 304 -6.49 -43.84 -10.09
C GLU A 304 -6.41 -42.52 -10.90
N TYR A 305 -6.07 -42.63 -12.19
CA TYR A 305 -5.83 -41.45 -13.06
C TYR A 305 -7.09 -40.64 -13.34
N VAL A 306 -8.28 -41.23 -13.30
CA VAL A 306 -9.55 -40.55 -13.62
C VAL A 306 -9.80 -39.41 -12.61
N GLY A 307 -9.58 -39.63 -11.32
CA GLY A 307 -9.73 -38.63 -10.30
C GLY A 307 -8.73 -37.47 -10.46
N ILE A 308 -7.47 -37.83 -10.76
CA ILE A 308 -6.40 -36.84 -11.00
C ILE A 308 -6.76 -35.98 -12.21
N GLN A 309 -7.13 -36.58 -13.33
CA GLN A 309 -7.51 -35.87 -14.55
C GLN A 309 -8.74 -34.97 -14.30
N THR A 310 -9.70 -35.46 -13.54
CA THR A 310 -10.90 -34.69 -13.16
C THR A 310 -10.51 -33.39 -12.40
N LEU A 311 -9.61 -33.50 -11.42
CA LEU A 311 -9.19 -32.32 -10.67
C LEU A 311 -8.34 -31.35 -11.50
N ILE A 312 -7.54 -31.86 -12.43
CA ILE A 312 -6.81 -31.04 -13.41
C ILE A 312 -7.79 -30.23 -14.28
N GLU A 313 -8.80 -30.90 -14.84
CA GLU A 313 -9.82 -30.25 -15.67
C GLU A 313 -10.68 -29.26 -14.86
N LEU A 314 -11.06 -29.65 -13.65
CA LEU A 314 -11.80 -28.79 -12.73
C LEU A 314 -11.00 -27.52 -12.39
N SER A 315 -9.71 -27.67 -12.08
CA SER A 315 -8.83 -26.54 -11.77
C SER A 315 -8.70 -25.55 -12.93
N LYS A 316 -8.72 -26.03 -14.20
CA LYS A 316 -8.69 -25.18 -15.39
C LYS A 316 -10.01 -24.43 -15.62
N ARG A 317 -11.14 -25.11 -15.43
CA ARG A 317 -12.49 -24.59 -15.76
C ARG A 317 -13.08 -23.70 -14.70
N LEU A 318 -12.81 -23.97 -13.41
CA LEU A 318 -13.34 -23.16 -12.32
C LEU A 318 -12.62 -21.82 -12.24
N LYS A 319 -13.44 -20.79 -12.14
CA LYS A 319 -12.98 -19.41 -11.93
C LYS A 319 -13.38 -18.94 -10.54
N PRO A 320 -12.61 -18.07 -9.88
CA PRO A 320 -12.92 -17.54 -8.55
C PRO A 320 -14.32 -16.95 -8.41
N GLU A 321 -14.86 -16.34 -9.48
CA GLU A 321 -16.20 -15.73 -9.49
C GLU A 321 -17.34 -16.77 -9.36
N LYS A 322 -17.03 -18.05 -9.54
CA LYS A 322 -17.97 -19.17 -9.38
C LYS A 322 -17.87 -19.88 -8.04
N VAL A 323 -16.95 -19.42 -7.17
CA VAL A 323 -16.70 -20.02 -5.87
C VAL A 323 -17.17 -19.06 -4.77
N LYS A 324 -17.92 -19.58 -3.80
CA LYS A 324 -18.22 -18.90 -2.55
C LYS A 324 -17.42 -19.57 -1.42
N GLY A 325 -16.55 -18.80 -0.75
CA GLY A 325 -15.54 -19.36 0.15
C GLY A 325 -14.30 -19.85 -0.58
N GLN A 326 -13.81 -21.04 -0.28
CA GLN A 326 -12.54 -21.54 -0.81
C GLN A 326 -12.64 -23.01 -1.23
N LEU A 327 -12.05 -23.35 -2.38
CA LEU A 327 -11.93 -24.72 -2.87
C LEU A 327 -10.43 -25.08 -2.99
N VAL A 328 -10.05 -26.17 -2.35
CA VAL A 328 -8.69 -26.71 -2.36
C VAL A 328 -8.72 -28.05 -3.09
N LEU A 329 -8.01 -28.14 -4.21
CA LEU A 329 -7.93 -29.31 -5.07
C LEU A 329 -6.53 -29.94 -4.93
N VAL A 330 -6.39 -31.06 -4.24
CA VAL A 330 -5.14 -31.82 -4.14
C VAL A 330 -5.16 -32.92 -5.19
N LYS A 331 -4.36 -32.76 -6.24
CA LYS A 331 -4.43 -33.58 -7.45
C LYS A 331 -3.85 -34.97 -7.26
N VAL A 332 -2.80 -35.11 -6.45
CA VAL A 332 -2.15 -36.38 -6.10
C VAL A 332 -1.89 -36.39 -4.60
N LEU A 333 -2.65 -37.19 -3.85
CA LEU A 333 -2.54 -37.22 -2.39
C LEU A 333 -1.38 -38.12 -1.93
N ASN A 334 -1.14 -39.27 -2.62
CA ASN A 334 -0.07 -40.19 -2.27
C ASN A 334 0.94 -40.29 -3.43
N ARG A 335 1.87 -39.32 -3.48
CA ARG A 335 2.93 -39.31 -4.53
C ARG A 335 3.81 -40.55 -4.52
N GLY A 336 4.11 -41.07 -3.34
CA GLY A 336 5.01 -42.23 -3.20
C GLY A 336 4.54 -43.49 -3.94
N ASP A 337 3.24 -43.64 -4.16
CA ASP A 337 2.70 -44.77 -4.93
C ASP A 337 2.81 -44.56 -6.45
N PHE A 338 2.95 -43.31 -6.90
CA PHE A 338 3.10 -42.96 -8.33
C PHE A 338 4.56 -42.85 -8.79
N GLU A 339 5.52 -42.80 -7.85
CA GLU A 339 6.95 -42.69 -8.12
C GLU A 339 7.67 -44.05 -8.11
N LYS A 340 6.95 -45.15 -7.82
CA LYS A 340 7.44 -46.54 -7.89
C LYS A 340 7.14 -47.13 -9.25
#